data_213f7ed7983b90f74a5d8b3b98c3bcb2
#
_entry.id   213f7ed7983b90f74a5d8b3b98c3bcb2
#
_cell.length_a   1.000
_cell.length_b   1.000
_cell.length_c   1.000
_cell.angle_alpha   90.00
_cell.angle_beta   90.00
_cell.angle_gamma   90.00
#
_symmetry.space_group_name_H-M   'P 1'
#
loop_
_entity.id
_entity.type
_entity.pdbx_description
1 polymer ?
#
loop_
_entity_poly.entity_id
_entity_poly.type
_entity_poly.pdbx_seq_one_letter_code
_entity_poly.pdbx_strand_id
1 'polypeptide(L)'
;MRAEWLSVVAGVQWRSGYRGRERPIAITLGGLRVAVEVERMWIEGSTSAGQASWRVFLVRDSEGRSFRIRASDQAVLVEAS
;
A
#
# COMPACT_ATOMS: atom_id res chain seq x y z
N MET A 1 -22.22 -6.23 2.73
CA MET A 1 -21.11 -7.20 2.74
C MET A 1 -19.81 -6.52 3.07
N ARG A 2 -19.07 -7.08 3.99
CA ARG A 2 -17.73 -6.57 4.29
C ARG A 2 -16.76 -7.02 3.21
N ALA A 3 -15.94 -6.09 2.73
CA ALA A 3 -14.78 -6.47 1.97
C ALA A 3 -13.77 -7.09 2.93
N GLU A 4 -13.32 -8.28 2.64
CA GLU A 4 -12.25 -8.91 3.39
C GLU A 4 -10.92 -8.57 2.74
N TRP A 5 -9.97 -8.14 3.56
CA TRP A 5 -8.63 -7.87 3.12
C TRP A 5 -7.74 -9.06 3.50
N LEU A 6 -7.15 -9.67 2.51
CA LEU A 6 -6.28 -10.84 2.70
C LEU A 6 -4.85 -10.44 2.42
N SER A 7 -3.94 -10.83 3.32
CA SER A 7 -2.52 -10.60 3.11
C SER A 7 -2.03 -11.37 1.90
N VAL A 8 -1.25 -10.70 1.07
CA VAL A 8 -0.62 -11.32 -0.09
C VAL A 8 0.88 -11.06 -0.05
N VAL A 9 1.64 -12.00 -0.60
CA VAL A 9 3.08 -11.84 -0.74
C VAL A 9 3.32 -11.05 -2.02
N ALA A 10 3.74 -9.81 -1.88
CA ALA A 10 3.92 -8.92 -3.02
C ALA A 10 5.05 -7.94 -2.74
N GLY A 11 5.76 -7.58 -3.79
CA GLY A 11 6.69 -6.45 -3.75
C GLY A 11 5.95 -5.17 -4.10
N VAL A 12 6.49 -4.04 -3.70
CA VAL A 12 5.94 -2.72 -4.02
C VAL A 12 7.02 -1.90 -4.69
N GLN A 13 6.69 -1.32 -5.82
CA GLN A 13 7.54 -0.35 -6.49
C GLN A 13 7.07 1.04 -6.13
N TRP A 14 7.97 1.84 -5.60
CA TRP A 14 7.70 3.18 -5.14
C TRP A 14 8.23 4.20 -6.13
N ARG A 15 7.55 5.31 -6.23
CA ARG A 15 8.05 6.47 -6.96
C ARG A 15 8.18 7.63 -5.99
N SER A 16 9.34 8.27 -6.00
CA SER A 16 9.57 9.49 -5.24
C SER A 16 8.74 10.61 -5.84
N GLY A 17 7.86 11.15 -5.04
CA GLY A 17 7.07 12.29 -5.43
C GLY A 17 7.78 13.60 -5.13
N TYR A 18 7.12 14.68 -5.50
CA TYR A 18 7.55 16.03 -5.17
C TYR A 18 7.68 16.17 -3.64
N ARG A 19 8.76 16.76 -3.19
CA ARG A 19 9.10 16.94 -1.75
C ARG A 19 9.38 15.64 -1.00
N GLY A 20 9.92 14.64 -1.68
CA GLY A 20 10.34 13.41 -1.03
C GLY A 20 9.21 12.49 -0.60
N ARG A 21 7.98 12.76 -1.01
CA ARG A 21 6.86 11.87 -0.71
C ARG A 21 6.86 10.71 -1.69
N GLU A 22 6.91 9.51 -1.16
CA GLU A 22 6.83 8.30 -1.95
C GLU A 22 5.39 7.85 -2.10
N ARG A 23 5.08 7.29 -3.26
CA ARG A 23 3.79 6.65 -3.50
C ARG A 23 4.00 5.35 -4.26
N PRO A 24 3.15 4.34 -4.03
CA PRO A 24 3.26 3.09 -4.78
C PRO A 24 2.75 3.32 -6.21
N ILE A 25 3.48 2.78 -7.18
CA ILE A 25 3.09 2.84 -8.59
C ILE A 25 2.84 1.47 -9.19
N ALA A 26 3.33 0.42 -8.55
CA ALA A 26 3.11 -0.95 -9.00
C ALA A 26 3.32 -1.91 -7.83
N ILE A 27 2.69 -3.07 -7.95
CA ILE A 27 2.97 -4.20 -7.07
C ILE A 27 3.43 -5.37 -7.93
N THR A 28 4.24 -6.25 -7.35
CA THR A 28 4.70 -7.46 -8.02
C THR A 28 4.07 -8.66 -7.32
N LEU A 29 3.22 -9.37 -8.03
CA LEU A 29 2.52 -10.56 -7.55
C LEU A 29 2.94 -11.74 -8.41
N GLY A 30 3.53 -12.76 -7.78
CA GLY A 30 3.92 -13.96 -8.51
C GLY A 30 4.82 -13.70 -9.71
N GLY A 31 5.70 -12.71 -9.62
CA GLY A 31 6.58 -12.34 -10.71
C GLY A 31 5.96 -11.40 -11.74
N LEU A 32 4.69 -11.06 -11.61
CA LEU A 32 4.02 -10.12 -12.53
C LEU A 32 3.95 -8.73 -11.91
N ARG A 33 4.37 -7.75 -12.70
CA ARG A 33 4.26 -6.35 -12.32
C ARG A 33 2.85 -5.85 -12.65
N VAL A 34 2.16 -5.35 -11.65
CA VAL A 34 0.81 -4.81 -11.77
C VAL A 34 0.86 -3.32 -11.45
N ALA A 35 0.62 -2.49 -12.45
CA ALA A 35 0.58 -1.05 -12.25
C ALA A 35 -0.67 -0.67 -11.44
N VAL A 36 -0.52 0.25 -10.52
CA VAL A 36 -1.62 0.69 -9.65
C VAL A 36 -1.66 2.20 -9.56
N GLU A 37 -2.84 2.72 -9.22
CA GLU A 37 -3.04 4.13 -8.94
C GLU A 37 -3.56 4.28 -7.51
N VAL A 38 -3.05 5.29 -6.82
CA VAL A 38 -3.49 5.60 -5.46
C VAL A 38 -4.83 6.31 -5.52
N GLU A 39 -5.83 5.74 -4.87
CA GLU A 39 -7.14 6.36 -4.73
C GLU A 39 -7.23 7.18 -3.45
N ARG A 40 -6.68 6.64 -2.38
CA ARG A 40 -6.70 7.29 -1.06
C ARG A 40 -5.44 6.96 -0.31
N MET A 41 -5.03 7.87 0.55
CA MET A 41 -3.88 7.68 1.43
C MET A 41 -4.22 8.29 2.78
N TRP A 42 -3.84 7.58 3.86
CA TRP A 42 -4.01 8.10 5.22
C TRP A 42 -2.94 7.51 6.13
N ILE A 43 -2.85 8.08 7.33
CA ILE A 43 -1.94 7.60 8.34
C ILE A 43 -2.75 6.88 9.41
N GLU A 44 -2.34 5.65 9.72
CA GLU A 44 -2.86 4.88 10.84
C GLU A 44 -1.77 4.70 11.88
N GLY A 45 -2.15 4.63 13.12
CA GLY A 45 -1.22 4.32 14.17
C GLY A 45 -1.55 5.05 15.43
N SER A 46 -0.80 4.72 16.47
CA SER A 46 -0.98 5.32 17.79
C SER A 46 -0.28 6.67 17.84
N THR A 47 -0.90 7.61 18.53
CA THR A 47 -0.25 8.86 18.89
C THR A 47 0.64 8.71 20.13
N SER A 48 0.67 7.53 20.73
CA SER A 48 1.51 7.25 21.89
C SER A 48 2.98 7.22 21.46
N ALA A 49 3.84 7.77 22.29
CA ALA A 49 5.27 7.76 22.06
C ALA A 49 5.79 6.32 21.92
N GLY A 50 6.65 6.09 20.95
CA GLY A 50 7.29 4.80 20.74
C GLY A 50 6.54 3.83 19.84
N GLN A 51 5.36 4.18 19.36
CA GLN A 51 4.64 3.35 18.42
C GLN A 51 4.79 3.88 17.00
N ALA A 52 5.09 2.95 16.08
CA ALA A 52 5.23 3.29 14.67
C ALA A 52 3.87 3.58 14.06
N SER A 53 3.82 4.62 13.24
CA SER A 53 2.64 4.88 12.42
C SER A 53 2.80 4.19 11.07
N TRP A 54 1.67 3.90 10.46
CA TRP A 54 1.60 3.28 9.15
C TRP A 54 1.03 4.28 8.15
N ARG A 55 1.68 4.39 7.00
CA ARG A 55 1.09 5.04 5.84
C ARG A 55 0.26 3.97 5.14
N VAL A 56 -0.99 4.27 4.87
CA VAL A 56 -1.89 3.33 4.21
C VAL A 56 -2.31 3.89 2.88
N PHE A 57 -2.16 3.09 1.84
CA PHE A 57 -2.53 3.47 0.49
C PHE A 57 -3.60 2.50 -0.01
N LEU A 58 -4.73 3.04 -0.41
CA LEU A 58 -5.72 2.27 -1.14
C LEU A 58 -5.45 2.49 -2.62
N VAL A 59 -5.15 1.43 -3.32
CA VAL A 59 -4.75 1.51 -4.73
C VAL A 59 -5.64 0.60 -5.57
N ARG A 60 -5.71 0.91 -6.85
CA ARG A 60 -6.50 0.14 -7.81
C ARG A 60 -5.68 -0.12 -9.05
N ASP A 61 -5.79 -1.32 -9.62
CA ASP A 61 -5.17 -1.65 -10.89
C ASP A 61 -6.10 -1.31 -12.07
N SER A 62 -5.63 -1.57 -13.29
CA SER A 62 -6.38 -1.26 -14.51
C SER A 62 -7.63 -2.11 -14.68
N GLU A 63 -7.74 -3.22 -13.96
CA GLU A 63 -8.90 -4.09 -13.99
C GLU A 63 -9.90 -3.81 -12.88
N GLY A 64 -9.65 -2.76 -12.10
CA GLY A 64 -10.53 -2.37 -11.01
C GLY A 64 -10.33 -3.16 -9.72
N ARG A 65 -9.28 -3.97 -9.64
CA ARG A 65 -8.98 -4.69 -8.41
C ARG A 65 -8.34 -3.75 -7.40
N SER A 66 -8.74 -3.87 -6.15
CA SER A 66 -8.26 -3.01 -5.08
C SER A 66 -7.23 -3.72 -4.22
N PHE A 67 -6.22 -2.98 -3.83
CA PHE A 67 -5.20 -3.43 -2.91
C PHE A 67 -5.00 -2.39 -1.83
N ARG A 68 -4.63 -2.85 -0.65
CA ARG A 68 -4.29 -1.95 0.44
C ARG A 68 -2.83 -2.17 0.80
N ILE A 69 -2.03 -1.12 0.71
CA ILE A 69 -0.61 -1.17 1.00
C ILE A 69 -0.37 -0.40 2.29
N ARG A 70 0.21 -1.06 3.27
CA ARG A 70 0.60 -0.46 4.55
C ARG A 70 2.11 -0.42 4.63
N ALA A 71 2.65 0.75 4.91
CA ALA A 71 4.10 0.94 4.97
C ALA A 71 4.51 1.67 6.24
N SER A 72 5.51 1.12 6.89
CA SER A 72 6.20 1.77 8.00
C SER A 72 7.69 1.82 7.71
N ASP A 73 8.47 2.33 8.64
CA ASP A 73 9.94 2.36 8.48
C ASP A 73 10.55 0.96 8.50
N GLN A 74 9.81 -0.05 8.96
CA GLN A 74 10.32 -1.39 9.16
C GLN A 74 9.70 -2.42 8.24
N ALA A 75 8.51 -2.17 7.70
CA ALA A 75 7.79 -3.19 6.96
C ALA A 75 6.83 -2.60 5.94
N VAL A 76 6.56 -3.39 4.92
CA VAL A 76 5.53 -3.09 3.92
C VAL A 76 4.64 -4.32 3.82
N LEU A 77 3.34 -4.12 3.99
CA LEU A 77 2.34 -5.17 3.91
C LEU A 77 1.38 -4.87 2.77
N VAL A 78 1.05 -5.88 1.98
CA VAL A 78 0.11 -5.75 0.88
C VAL A 78 -1.07 -6.68 1.14
N GLU A 79 -2.26 -6.14 0.98
CA GLU A 79 -3.51 -6.88 1.15
C GLU A 79 -4.37 -6.70 -0.09
N ALA A 80 -5.05 -7.78 -0.48
CA ALA A 80 -6.01 -7.76 -1.58
C ALA A 80 -7.41 -8.00 -1.06
N SER A 81 -8.38 -7.37 -1.67
CA SER A 81 -9.77 -7.61 -1.32
C SER A 81 -10.40 -8.69 -2.19
#